data_ce1e4d969fc9ef1cfa9d5e4c64c9d773
#
_entry.id   ce1e4d969fc9ef1cfa9d5e4c64c9d773
#
_cell.length_a   1.000
_cell.length_b   1.000
_cell.length_c   1.000
_cell.angle_alpha   90.00
_cell.angle_beta   90.00
_cell.angle_gamma   90.00
#
_symmetry.space_group_name_H-M   'P 1'
#
loop_
_entity.id
_entity.type
_entity.pdbx_description
1 polymer ?
#
loop_
_entity_poly.entity_id
_entity_poly.type
_entity_poly.pdbx_seq_one_letter_code
_entity_poly.pdbx_strand_id
1 'polypeptide(L)'
;MRTVTIQMSVPEGMAPYLDDRGNDASFERNAMLLYPLIRNAVISHGRAAEILGVRKWDLIEYYSTIGIPYLHQNKDDLLADLAAFDRLKETKG
;
A
#
# COMPACT_ATOMS: atom_id res chain seq x y z
N MET A 1 14.98 1.87 4.92
CA MET A 1 14.40 0.78 4.08
C MET A 1 15.37 0.42 2.97
N ARG A 2 15.57 -0.86 2.79
CA ARG A 2 16.46 -1.35 1.74
C ARG A 2 15.74 -1.39 0.40
N THR A 3 16.36 -0.85 -0.65
CA THR A 3 15.74 -0.80 -1.97
C THR A 3 16.52 -1.66 -2.96
N VAL A 4 15.83 -2.12 -3.99
CA VAL A 4 16.42 -2.86 -5.10
C VAL A 4 15.95 -2.24 -6.41
N THR A 5 16.70 -2.47 -7.47
CA THR A 5 16.31 -1.98 -8.79
C THR A 5 15.62 -3.10 -9.56
N ILE A 6 14.45 -2.80 -10.11
CA ILE A 6 13.67 -3.74 -10.91
C ILE A 6 13.46 -3.14 -12.29
N GLN A 7 13.65 -3.96 -13.31
CA GLN A 7 13.35 -3.54 -14.67
C GLN A 7 11.94 -3.99 -15.05
N MET A 8 11.17 -3.06 -15.58
CA MET A 8 9.80 -3.31 -16.01
C MET A 8 9.61 -2.78 -17.42
N SER A 9 8.86 -3.54 -18.22
CA SER A 9 8.47 -3.10 -19.55
C SER A 9 7.16 -2.31 -19.43
N VAL A 10 7.19 -1.06 -19.83
CA VAL A 10 6.02 -0.19 -19.82
C VAL A 10 5.92 0.53 -21.15
N PRO A 11 4.72 1.02 -21.53
CA PRO A 11 4.60 1.86 -22.72
C PRO A 11 5.56 3.05 -22.63
N GLU A 12 6.14 3.41 -23.77
CA GLU A 12 7.16 4.46 -23.82
C GLU A 12 6.69 5.77 -23.19
N GLY A 13 5.43 6.13 -23.40
CA GLY A 13 4.88 7.37 -22.85
C GLY A 13 4.83 7.44 -21.35
N MET A 14 4.97 6.33 -20.65
CA MET A 14 4.95 6.29 -19.18
C MET A 14 6.32 6.60 -18.57
N ALA A 15 7.40 6.44 -19.32
CA ALA A 15 8.74 6.53 -18.76
C ALA A 15 9.03 7.85 -18.02
N PRO A 16 8.66 9.03 -18.56
CA PRO A 16 8.94 10.29 -17.84
C PRO A 16 8.21 10.41 -16.50
N TYR A 17 7.08 9.72 -16.35
CA TYR A 17 6.25 9.81 -15.16
C TYR A 17 6.64 8.82 -14.07
N LEU A 18 7.42 7.81 -14.41
CA LEU A 18 7.85 6.78 -13.47
C LEU A 18 9.29 6.96 -13.00
N ASP A 19 9.92 8.04 -13.40
CA ASP A 19 11.29 8.35 -13.02
C ASP A 19 11.38 8.73 -11.54
N ASP A 20 12.43 8.29 -10.87
CA ASP A 20 12.66 8.48 -9.43
C ASP A 20 13.21 9.85 -9.06
N ARG A 21 13.08 10.84 -9.90
CA ARG A 21 13.66 12.16 -9.63
C ARG A 21 13.02 12.89 -8.48
N GLY A 22 11.76 12.58 -8.17
CA GLY A 22 11.07 13.19 -7.04
C GLY A 22 10.99 12.20 -5.91
N ASN A 23 11.69 12.43 -4.83
CA ASN A 23 11.70 11.51 -3.69
C ASN A 23 10.32 11.34 -3.08
N ASP A 24 9.50 12.40 -3.12
CA ASP A 24 8.17 12.37 -2.53
C ASP A 24 7.18 11.52 -3.32
N ALA A 25 7.45 11.31 -4.60
CA ALA A 25 6.56 10.54 -5.46
C ALA A 25 6.75 9.03 -5.33
N SER A 26 7.83 8.57 -4.69
CA SER A 26 8.12 7.14 -4.67
C SER A 26 7.11 6.35 -3.84
N PHE A 27 6.63 6.89 -2.71
CA PHE A 27 5.58 6.24 -1.95
C PHE A 27 4.30 6.11 -2.77
N GLU A 28 3.88 7.18 -3.40
CA GLU A 28 2.66 7.20 -4.19
C GLU A 28 2.75 6.25 -5.37
N ARG A 29 3.86 6.27 -6.09
CA ARG A 29 4.09 5.35 -7.19
C ARG A 29 4.05 3.90 -6.73
N ASN A 30 4.75 3.60 -5.64
CA ASN A 30 4.81 2.23 -5.13
C ASN A 30 3.46 1.77 -4.61
N ALA A 31 2.72 2.64 -3.95
CA ALA A 31 1.37 2.32 -3.50
C ALA A 31 0.46 1.97 -4.69
N MET A 32 0.57 2.73 -5.78
CA MET A 32 -0.23 2.45 -6.97
C MET A 32 0.19 1.17 -7.67
N LEU A 33 1.48 0.85 -7.67
CA LEU A 33 1.95 -0.42 -8.24
C LEU A 33 1.42 -1.63 -7.47
N LEU A 34 1.24 -1.49 -6.17
CA LEU A 34 0.74 -2.57 -5.33
C LEU A 34 -0.79 -2.68 -5.34
N TYR A 35 -1.48 -1.63 -5.74
CA TYR A 35 -2.95 -1.61 -5.68
C TYR A 35 -3.62 -2.78 -6.42
N PRO A 36 -3.24 -3.12 -7.67
CA PRO A 36 -3.89 -4.25 -8.35
C PRO A 36 -3.73 -5.56 -7.59
N LEU A 37 -2.62 -5.75 -6.90
CA LEU A 37 -2.38 -6.96 -6.10
C LEU A 37 -3.29 -7.00 -4.87
N ILE A 38 -3.54 -5.85 -4.26
CA ILE A 38 -4.47 -5.75 -3.13
C ILE A 38 -5.89 -6.01 -3.62
N ARG A 39 -6.27 -5.37 -4.72
CA ARG A 39 -7.62 -5.53 -5.30
C ARG A 39 -7.91 -6.98 -5.65
N ASN A 40 -6.93 -7.70 -6.15
CA ASN A 40 -7.08 -9.09 -6.58
C ASN A 40 -6.78 -10.09 -5.46
N ALA A 41 -6.63 -9.62 -4.24
CA ALA A 41 -6.40 -10.43 -3.04
C ALA A 41 -5.11 -11.26 -3.09
N VAL A 42 -4.11 -10.80 -3.85
CA VAL A 42 -2.79 -11.42 -3.85
C VAL A 42 -2.05 -11.08 -2.57
N ILE A 43 -2.16 -9.82 -2.12
CA ILE A 43 -1.63 -9.38 -0.84
C ILE A 43 -2.70 -8.58 -0.10
N SER A 44 -2.58 -8.49 1.22
CA SER A 44 -3.49 -7.68 2.04
C SER A 44 -3.01 -6.23 2.10
N HIS A 45 -3.89 -5.33 2.53
CA HIS A 45 -3.49 -3.95 2.82
C HIS A 45 -2.37 -3.91 3.86
N GLY A 46 -2.46 -4.74 4.88
CA GLY A 46 -1.43 -4.79 5.92
C GLY A 46 -0.08 -5.21 5.38
N ARG A 47 -0.06 -6.21 4.50
CA ARG A 47 1.19 -6.66 3.89
C ARG A 47 1.78 -5.58 2.97
N ALA A 48 0.93 -4.92 2.19
CA ALA A 48 1.37 -3.83 1.32
C ALA A 48 1.98 -2.69 2.13
N ALA A 49 1.33 -2.31 3.24
CA ALA A 49 1.84 -1.25 4.11
C ALA A 49 3.19 -1.65 4.72
N GLU A 50 3.33 -2.91 5.12
CA GLU A 50 4.58 -3.43 5.65
C GLU A 50 5.71 -3.32 4.62
N ILE A 51 5.44 -3.70 3.38
CA ILE A 51 6.40 -3.59 2.28
C ILE A 51 6.80 -2.13 2.06
N LEU A 52 5.84 -1.22 2.14
CA LEU A 52 6.09 0.21 1.93
C LEU A 52 6.71 0.91 3.13
N GLY A 53 6.77 0.24 4.27
CA GLY A 53 7.34 0.83 5.48
C GLY A 53 6.43 1.85 6.14
N VAL A 54 5.12 1.74 5.98
CA VAL A 54 4.13 2.65 6.58
C VAL A 54 3.10 1.83 7.35
N ARG A 55 2.28 2.52 8.15
CA ARG A 55 1.19 1.85 8.85
C ARG A 55 0.06 1.53 7.88
N LYS A 56 -0.68 0.47 8.19
CA LYS A 56 -1.82 0.07 7.36
C LYS A 56 -2.79 1.22 7.14
N TRP A 57 -3.10 1.97 8.19
CA TRP A 57 -4.07 3.05 8.10
C TRP A 57 -3.56 4.24 7.28
N ASP A 58 -2.26 4.46 7.27
CA ASP A 58 -1.65 5.49 6.40
C ASP A 58 -1.85 5.15 4.93
N LEU A 59 -1.71 3.87 4.59
CA LEU A 59 -1.92 3.43 3.21
C LEU A 59 -3.39 3.53 2.82
N ILE A 60 -4.28 3.12 3.71
CA ILE A 60 -5.73 3.19 3.46
C ILE A 60 -6.15 4.65 3.29
N GLU A 61 -5.64 5.54 4.12
CA GLU A 61 -5.91 6.96 4.02
C GLU A 61 -5.44 7.52 2.68
N TYR A 62 -4.24 7.14 2.26
CA TYR A 62 -3.73 7.59 0.97
C TYR A 62 -4.65 7.16 -0.17
N TYR A 63 -5.05 5.89 -0.20
CA TYR A 63 -5.96 5.40 -1.23
C TYR A 63 -7.30 6.14 -1.18
N SER A 64 -7.79 6.46 0.01
CA SER A 64 -9.02 7.23 0.15
C SER A 64 -8.91 8.61 -0.48
N THR A 65 -7.77 9.28 -0.34
CA THR A 65 -7.57 10.62 -0.91
C THR A 65 -7.62 10.62 -2.43
N ILE A 66 -7.32 9.50 -3.07
CA ILE A 66 -7.36 9.38 -4.53
C ILE A 66 -8.62 8.66 -5.03
N GLY A 67 -9.60 8.48 -4.15
CA GLY A 67 -10.89 7.94 -4.53
C GLY A 67 -11.02 6.42 -4.48
N ILE A 68 -10.08 5.74 -3.84
CA ILE A 68 -10.13 4.29 -3.69
C ILE A 68 -10.63 3.97 -2.28
N PRO A 69 -11.87 3.52 -2.11
CA PRO A 69 -12.40 3.21 -0.79
C PRO A 69 -11.79 1.93 -0.23
N TYR A 70 -11.66 1.88 1.09
CA TYR A 70 -11.23 0.68 1.76
C TYR A 70 -12.38 -0.31 1.86
N LEU A 71 -12.17 -1.49 1.30
CA LEU A 71 -13.16 -2.55 1.35
C LEU A 71 -12.49 -3.81 1.92
N HIS A 72 -13.17 -4.43 2.88
CA HIS A 72 -12.74 -5.73 3.38
C HIS A 72 -13.05 -6.78 2.33
N GLN A 73 -12.04 -7.56 1.94
CA GLN A 73 -12.21 -8.57 0.89
C GLN A 73 -12.89 -9.82 1.41
N ASN A 74 -12.74 -10.10 2.70
CA ASN A 74 -13.40 -11.24 3.34
C ASN A 74 -13.45 -11.03 4.85
N LYS A 75 -14.16 -11.95 5.53
CA LYS A 75 -14.34 -11.89 6.97
C LYS A 75 -13.01 -12.01 7.73
N ASP A 76 -12.12 -12.84 7.24
CA ASP A 76 -10.82 -13.03 7.88
C ASP A 76 -9.98 -11.76 7.86
N ASP A 77 -10.05 -11.01 6.76
CA ASP A 77 -9.36 -9.74 6.63
C ASP A 77 -9.90 -8.73 7.66
N LEU A 78 -11.21 -8.68 7.82
CA LEU A 78 -11.83 -7.81 8.82
C LEU A 78 -11.39 -8.20 10.23
N LEU A 79 -11.39 -9.47 10.55
CA LEU A 79 -10.99 -9.94 11.87
C LEU A 79 -9.53 -9.63 12.16
N ALA A 80 -8.66 -9.76 11.17
CA ALA A 80 -7.25 -9.42 11.31
C ALA A 80 -7.08 -7.91 11.58
N ASP A 81 -7.86 -7.07 10.91
CA ASP A 81 -7.82 -5.63 11.12
C ASP A 81 -8.25 -5.26 12.52
N LEU A 82 -9.32 -5.87 13.00
CA LEU A 82 -9.83 -5.60 14.36
C LEU A 82 -8.82 -6.04 15.41
N ALA A 83 -8.20 -7.20 15.22
CA ALA A 83 -7.18 -7.71 16.15
C ALA A 83 -5.97 -6.77 16.21
N ALA A 84 -5.52 -6.28 15.06
CA ALA A 84 -4.41 -5.34 15.00
C ALA A 84 -4.74 -4.03 15.68
N PHE A 85 -5.97 -3.55 15.52
CA PHE A 85 -6.43 -2.32 16.15
C PHE A 85 -6.46 -2.46 17.69
N ASP A 86 -6.97 -3.57 18.19
CA ASP A 86 -7.01 -3.83 19.62
C ASP A 86 -5.59 -3.93 20.21
N ARG A 87 -4.68 -4.54 19.47
CA ARG A 87 -3.29 -4.66 19.89
C ARG A 87 -2.63 -3.29 20.00
N LEU A 88 -2.90 -2.39 19.07
CA LEU A 88 -2.39 -1.03 19.12
C LEU A 88 -2.93 -0.25 20.31
N LYS A 89 -4.20 -0.45 20.64
CA LYS A 89 -4.80 0.17 21.81
C LYS A 89 -4.11 -0.28 23.09
N GLU A 90 -3.87 -1.57 23.24
CA GLU A 90 -3.20 -2.13 24.40
C GLU A 90 -1.79 -1.60 24.55
N THR A 91 -1.09 -1.42 23.45
CA THR A 91 0.29 -0.93 23.47
C THR A 91 0.36 0.51 23.93
N LYS A 92 -0.66 1.29 23.70
CA LYS A 92 -0.71 2.70 24.09
C LYS A 92 -1.22 2.91 25.50
N GLY A 93 -1.88 1.91 26.05
CA GLY A 93 -2.39 1.98 27.39
C GLY A 93 -1.29 1.76 28.38
#